data_2dcff2e8f0f627431532f3cf9383e147
#
_entry.id   2dcff2e8f0f627431532f3cf9383e147
#
_cell.length_a   1.000
_cell.length_b   1.000
_cell.length_c   1.000
_cell.angle_alpha   90.00
_cell.angle_beta   90.00
_cell.angle_gamma   90.00
#
_symmetry.space_group_name_H-M   'P 1'
#
loop_
_entity.id
_entity.type
_entity.pdbx_description
1 polymer ?
#
loop_
_entity_poly.entity_id
_entity_poly.type
_entity_poly.pdbx_seq_one_letter_code
_entity_poly.pdbx_strand_id
1 'polypeptide(L)'
;INTASVAAQDGQIGQVAYSAPKGGIYGMTLPMARDLAREGVRVNTILPGFFETPIYKQMPPEVKTNLMAHLQFPQRFGTPEEYADLVAFMVENVYINAECVRLDAGARMGPK
;
A
#
# COMPACT_ATOMS: atom_id res chain seq x y z
N ILE A 1 9.65 0.96 8.17
CA ILE A 1 8.60 0.63 7.19
C ILE A 1 7.55 1.71 7.22
N ASN A 2 7.26 2.30 6.06
CA ASN A 2 6.23 3.32 5.88
C ASN A 2 4.99 2.71 5.22
N THR A 3 3.84 3.35 5.39
CA THR A 3 2.57 2.96 4.75
C THR A 3 2.07 4.07 3.84
N ALA A 4 2.17 3.86 2.53
CA ALA A 4 1.56 4.73 1.53
C ALA A 4 0.12 4.27 1.18
N SER A 5 -0.15 4.09 -0.08
CA SER A 5 -1.42 3.57 -0.65
C SER A 5 -1.20 3.27 -2.13
N VAL A 6 -1.98 2.37 -2.69
CA VAL A 6 -2.07 2.23 -4.16
C VAL A 6 -2.46 3.55 -4.84
N ALA A 7 -3.21 4.42 -4.17
CA ALA A 7 -3.57 5.75 -4.65
C ALA A 7 -2.37 6.72 -4.81
N ALA A 8 -1.18 6.34 -4.34
CA ALA A 8 0.06 7.05 -4.66
C ALA A 8 0.44 6.92 -6.14
N GLN A 9 -0.04 5.88 -6.82
CA GLN A 9 0.26 5.56 -8.21
C GLN A 9 -0.98 5.64 -9.11
N ASP A 10 -2.13 5.16 -8.65
CA ASP A 10 -3.39 5.07 -9.40
C ASP A 10 -4.54 5.80 -8.70
N GLY A 11 -4.29 7.05 -8.27
CA GLY A 11 -5.31 7.90 -7.66
C GLY A 11 -6.47 8.20 -8.62
N GLN A 12 -7.69 8.17 -8.08
CA GLN A 12 -8.93 8.39 -8.80
C GLN A 12 -9.37 9.86 -8.76
N ILE A 13 -10.37 10.20 -9.56
CA ILE A 13 -11.04 11.51 -9.49
C ILE A 13 -11.47 11.79 -8.04
N GLY A 14 -11.14 12.99 -7.54
CA GLY A 14 -11.42 13.41 -6.17
C GLY A 14 -10.36 13.04 -5.15
N GLN A 15 -9.33 12.27 -5.52
CA GLN A 15 -8.27 11.82 -4.60
C GLN A 15 -7.01 12.70 -4.60
N VAL A 16 -7.02 13.92 -5.17
CA VAL A 16 -5.82 14.78 -5.20
C VAL A 16 -5.25 14.98 -3.79
N ALA A 17 -6.09 15.35 -2.82
CA ALA A 17 -5.67 15.60 -1.45
C ALA A 17 -5.20 14.33 -0.70
N TYR A 18 -5.68 13.15 -1.11
CA TYR A 18 -5.26 11.86 -0.56
C TYR A 18 -3.99 11.34 -1.24
N SER A 19 -3.94 11.44 -2.57
CA SER A 19 -2.80 10.95 -3.35
C SER A 19 -1.53 11.78 -3.12
N ALA A 20 -1.65 13.08 -2.84
CA ALA A 20 -0.51 13.95 -2.60
C ALA A 20 0.37 13.47 -1.43
N PRO A 21 -0.15 13.31 -0.19
CA PRO A 21 0.67 12.81 0.91
C PRO A 21 1.11 11.35 0.71
N LYS A 22 0.26 10.50 0.11
CA LYS A 22 0.62 9.10 -0.16
C LYS A 22 1.70 8.99 -1.24
N GLY A 23 1.65 9.84 -2.25
CA GLY A 23 2.71 10.01 -3.25
C GLY A 23 4.01 10.55 -2.64
N GLY A 24 3.90 11.48 -1.67
CA GLY A 24 5.04 11.96 -0.89
C GLY A 24 5.74 10.84 -0.12
N ILE A 25 4.99 9.98 0.58
CA ILE A 25 5.53 8.82 1.29
C ILE A 25 6.20 7.84 0.31
N TYR A 26 5.58 7.58 -0.83
CA TYR A 26 6.16 6.77 -1.90
C TYR A 26 7.49 7.37 -2.39
N GLY A 27 7.49 8.66 -2.73
CA GLY A 27 8.65 9.35 -3.28
C GLY A 27 9.82 9.50 -2.33
N MET A 28 9.58 9.65 -1.00
CA MET A 28 10.64 9.80 -0.02
C MET A 28 11.38 8.49 0.30
N THR A 29 10.87 7.32 -0.08
CA THR A 29 11.42 6.02 0.31
C THR A 29 12.88 5.85 -0.12
N LEU A 30 13.18 6.07 -1.38
CA LEU A 30 14.55 5.93 -1.90
C LEU A 30 15.51 6.97 -1.32
N PRO A 31 15.22 8.29 -1.32
CA PRO A 31 16.14 9.26 -0.73
C PRO A 31 16.37 9.03 0.77
N MET A 32 15.34 8.67 1.55
CA MET A 32 15.53 8.31 2.96
C MET A 32 16.46 7.10 3.14
N ALA A 33 16.30 6.07 2.30
CA ALA A 33 17.19 4.90 2.36
C ALA A 33 18.64 5.29 2.05
N ARG A 34 18.86 6.23 1.13
CA ARG A 34 20.19 6.76 0.80
C ARG A 34 20.79 7.59 1.93
N ASP A 35 20.00 8.47 2.50
CA ASP A 35 20.45 9.34 3.61
C ASP A 35 20.85 8.52 4.84
N LEU A 36 20.06 7.49 5.15
CA LEU A 36 20.22 6.68 6.36
C LEU A 36 21.11 5.42 6.17
N ALA A 37 21.64 5.22 4.96
CA ALA A 37 22.46 4.04 4.67
C ALA A 37 23.70 3.93 5.57
N ARG A 38 24.34 5.07 5.87
CA ARG A 38 25.54 5.10 6.72
C ARG A 38 25.24 4.76 8.18
N GLU A 39 23.99 4.98 8.60
CA GLU A 39 23.49 4.66 9.94
C GLU A 39 23.02 3.18 10.04
N GLY A 40 23.11 2.42 8.96
CA GLY A 40 22.65 1.04 8.92
C GLY A 40 21.13 0.89 8.97
N VAL A 41 20.38 1.92 8.57
CA VAL A 41 18.91 1.92 8.55
C VAL A 41 18.41 1.62 7.15
N ARG A 42 17.52 0.65 7.05
CA ARG A 42 16.77 0.35 5.82
C ARG A 42 15.43 1.09 5.82
N VAL A 43 14.97 1.50 4.65
CA VAL A 43 13.68 2.17 4.49
C VAL A 43 12.90 1.51 3.37
N ASN A 44 11.74 0.97 3.69
CA ASN A 44 10.82 0.36 2.74
C ASN A 44 9.41 0.91 2.94
N THR A 45 8.59 0.85 1.91
CA THR A 45 7.21 1.35 1.94
C THR A 45 6.26 0.29 1.39
N ILE A 46 5.14 0.10 2.07
CA ILE A 46 4.04 -0.74 1.58
C ILE A 46 2.97 0.18 0.99
N LEU A 47 2.47 -0.19 -0.19
CA LEU A 47 1.31 0.43 -0.81
C LEU A 47 0.14 -0.56 -0.72
N PRO A 48 -0.65 -0.51 0.37
CA PRO A 48 -1.78 -1.42 0.52
C PRO A 48 -2.91 -1.07 -0.43
N GLY A 49 -3.59 -2.10 -0.92
CA GLY A 49 -4.90 -2.02 -1.54
C GLY A 49 -6.02 -2.03 -0.49
N PHE A 50 -6.99 -2.89 -0.65
CA PHE A 50 -8.16 -3.00 0.24
C PHE A 50 -7.96 -4.12 1.26
N PHE A 51 -8.08 -3.79 2.55
CA PHE A 51 -7.93 -4.71 3.66
C PHE A 51 -9.16 -4.70 4.57
N GLU A 52 -9.46 -5.83 5.18
CA GLU A 52 -10.54 -5.98 6.15
C GLU A 52 -10.23 -5.23 7.44
N THR A 53 -10.56 -3.94 7.44
CA THR A 53 -10.43 -3.06 8.61
C THR A 53 -11.82 -2.64 9.11
N PRO A 54 -11.94 -2.09 10.33
CA PRO A 54 -13.23 -1.59 10.82
C PRO A 54 -13.93 -0.61 9.87
N ILE A 55 -13.17 0.24 9.15
CA ILE A 55 -13.72 1.17 8.16
C ILE A 55 -14.41 0.42 7.02
N TYR A 56 -13.78 -0.63 6.51
CA TYR A 56 -14.34 -1.42 5.41
C TYR A 56 -15.44 -2.38 5.85
N LYS A 57 -15.44 -2.81 7.12
CA LYS A 57 -16.53 -3.63 7.67
C LYS A 57 -17.87 -2.89 7.71
N GLN A 58 -17.84 -1.57 7.91
CA GLN A 58 -19.03 -0.71 7.97
C GLN A 58 -19.48 -0.22 6.57
N MET A 59 -18.74 -0.52 5.54
CA MET A 59 -19.03 -0.05 4.19
C MET A 59 -20.25 -0.78 3.60
N PRO A 60 -21.13 -0.07 2.87
CA PRO A 60 -22.27 -0.70 2.19
C PRO A 60 -21.82 -1.84 1.25
N PRO A 61 -22.59 -2.95 1.16
CA PRO A 61 -22.22 -4.08 0.31
C PRO A 61 -21.96 -3.74 -1.16
N GLU A 62 -22.72 -2.78 -1.71
CA GLU A 62 -22.56 -2.30 -3.09
C GLU A 62 -21.19 -1.67 -3.32
N VAL A 63 -20.71 -0.87 -2.37
CA VAL A 63 -19.39 -0.23 -2.45
C VAL A 63 -18.30 -1.29 -2.37
N LYS A 64 -18.43 -2.29 -1.48
CA LYS A 64 -17.50 -3.42 -1.41
C LYS A 64 -17.42 -4.18 -2.73
N THR A 65 -18.56 -4.48 -3.34
CA THR A 65 -18.64 -5.17 -4.62
C THR A 65 -17.92 -4.38 -5.72
N ASN A 66 -18.13 -3.07 -5.77
CA ASN A 66 -17.47 -2.19 -6.74
C ASN A 66 -15.95 -2.17 -6.54
N LEU A 67 -15.48 -2.10 -5.30
CA LEU A 67 -14.05 -2.15 -5.00
C LEU A 67 -13.42 -3.51 -5.36
N MET A 68 -14.13 -4.60 -5.08
CA MET A 68 -13.66 -5.94 -5.43
C MET A 68 -13.52 -6.15 -6.94
N ALA A 69 -14.31 -5.45 -7.76
CA ALA A 69 -14.19 -5.51 -9.22
C ALA A 69 -12.83 -5.04 -9.76
N HIS A 70 -12.08 -4.24 -8.99
CA HIS A 70 -10.72 -3.83 -9.35
C HIS A 70 -9.64 -4.86 -9.01
N LEU A 71 -9.97 -5.87 -8.20
CA LEU A 71 -9.02 -6.91 -7.80
C LEU A 71 -8.92 -7.97 -8.92
N GLN A 72 -7.72 -8.49 -9.13
CA GLN A 72 -7.51 -9.56 -10.10
C GLN A 72 -7.66 -10.92 -9.42
N PHE A 73 -6.74 -11.26 -8.53
CA PHE A 73 -6.77 -12.49 -7.75
C PHE A 73 -5.89 -12.34 -6.50
N PRO A 74 -6.33 -12.81 -5.34
CA PRO A 74 -7.69 -13.29 -5.01
C PRO A 74 -8.73 -12.17 -5.03
N GLN A 75 -9.98 -12.48 -5.43
CA GLN A 75 -11.08 -11.49 -5.45
C GLN A 75 -11.73 -11.32 -4.07
N ARG A 76 -10.95 -10.90 -3.12
CA ARG A 76 -11.36 -10.56 -1.75
C ARG A 76 -10.45 -9.47 -1.21
N PHE A 77 -10.88 -8.82 -0.15
CA PHE A 77 -10.00 -7.92 0.59
C PHE A 77 -8.89 -8.73 1.29
N GLY A 78 -7.73 -8.12 1.43
CA GLY A 78 -6.64 -8.66 2.23
C GLY A 78 -6.99 -8.69 3.71
N THR A 79 -6.40 -9.62 4.45
CA THR A 79 -6.55 -9.66 5.90
C THR A 79 -5.44 -8.85 6.59
N PRO A 80 -5.65 -8.36 7.83
CA PRO A 80 -4.59 -7.72 8.60
C PRO A 80 -3.35 -8.60 8.75
N GLU A 81 -3.53 -9.92 8.86
CA GLU A 81 -2.44 -10.89 8.97
C GLU A 81 -1.57 -10.91 7.71
N GLU A 82 -2.17 -10.87 6.52
CA GLU A 82 -1.44 -10.80 5.25
C GLU A 82 -0.58 -9.52 5.14
N TYR A 83 -1.07 -8.41 5.71
CA TYR A 83 -0.27 -7.19 5.82
C TYR A 83 0.90 -7.38 6.80
N ALA A 84 0.63 -7.96 7.97
CA ALA A 84 1.63 -8.21 9.00
C ALA A 84 2.73 -9.17 8.51
N ASP A 85 2.39 -10.18 7.72
CA ASP A 85 3.34 -11.13 7.13
C ASP A 85 4.34 -10.41 6.21
N LEU A 86 3.88 -9.45 5.39
CA LEU A 86 4.78 -8.64 4.57
C LEU A 86 5.69 -7.75 5.43
N VAL A 87 5.15 -7.16 6.50
CA VAL A 87 5.96 -6.39 7.46
C VAL A 87 7.04 -7.26 8.09
N ALA A 88 6.68 -8.44 8.58
CA ALA A 88 7.62 -9.39 9.15
C ALA A 88 8.71 -9.79 8.13
N PHE A 89 8.32 -10.12 6.90
CA PHE A 89 9.27 -10.40 5.83
C PHE A 89 10.25 -9.25 5.58
N MET A 90 9.76 -8.01 5.53
CA MET A 90 10.61 -6.83 5.33
C MET A 90 11.57 -6.58 6.50
N VAL A 91 11.17 -6.93 7.72
CA VAL A 91 12.02 -6.82 8.91
C VAL A 91 13.10 -7.88 8.90
N GLU A 92 12.75 -9.13 8.65
CA GLU A 92 13.66 -10.29 8.72
C GLU A 92 14.62 -10.36 7.54
N ASN A 93 14.15 -10.03 6.33
CA ASN A 93 14.98 -10.03 5.13
C ASN A 93 15.79 -8.74 5.02
N VAL A 94 17.01 -8.77 5.54
CA VAL A 94 17.89 -7.59 5.60
C VAL A 94 18.35 -7.08 4.23
N TYR A 95 18.16 -7.85 3.18
CA TYR A 95 18.58 -7.44 1.83
C TYR A 95 17.55 -6.56 1.11
N ILE A 96 16.29 -6.48 1.59
CA ILE A 96 15.27 -5.58 1.06
C ILE A 96 15.47 -4.17 1.62
N ASN A 97 15.72 -3.20 0.76
CA ASN A 97 15.93 -1.80 1.13
C ASN A 97 15.53 -0.88 -0.02
N ALA A 98 15.06 0.32 0.29
CA ALA A 98 14.61 1.34 -0.66
C ALA A 98 13.45 0.90 -1.57
N GLU A 99 12.68 -0.11 -1.17
CA GLU A 99 11.65 -0.71 -2.01
C GLU A 99 10.24 -0.23 -1.61
N CYS A 100 9.39 -0.09 -2.62
CA CYS A 100 7.97 0.20 -2.47
C CYS A 100 7.15 -0.97 -3.00
N VAL A 101 6.53 -1.73 -2.12
CA VAL A 101 5.80 -2.95 -2.46
C VAL A 101 4.30 -2.71 -2.43
N ARG A 102 3.62 -2.98 -3.54
CA ARG A 102 2.16 -3.06 -3.58
C ARG A 102 1.69 -4.38 -2.99
N LEU A 103 0.70 -4.31 -2.09
CA LEU A 103 0.02 -5.48 -1.53
C LEU A 103 -1.49 -5.28 -1.76
N ASP A 104 -1.99 -5.74 -2.91
CA ASP A 104 -3.27 -5.25 -3.44
C ASP A 104 -4.05 -6.25 -4.33
N ALA A 105 -3.70 -7.53 -4.32
CA ALA A 105 -4.34 -8.54 -5.20
C ALA A 105 -4.36 -8.15 -6.69
N GLY A 106 -3.34 -7.42 -7.15
CA GLY A 106 -3.23 -6.96 -8.53
C GLY A 106 -4.14 -5.80 -8.90
N ALA A 107 -4.73 -5.11 -7.92
CA ALA A 107 -5.63 -3.98 -8.18
C ALA A 107 -4.94 -2.89 -9.00
N ARG A 108 -5.66 -2.36 -9.96
CA ARG A 108 -5.32 -1.12 -10.66
C ARG A 108 -6.58 -0.28 -10.72
N MET A 109 -6.54 0.85 -10.03
CA MET A 109 -7.72 1.70 -9.95
C MET A 109 -7.93 2.44 -11.26
N GLY A 110 -9.15 2.39 -11.77
CA GLY A 110 -9.55 3.21 -12.91
C GLY A 110 -9.68 4.69 -12.49
N PRO A 111 -9.94 5.59 -13.45
CA PRO A 111 -10.03 7.03 -13.17
C PRO A 111 -11.25 7.40 -12.31
N LYS A 112 -12.22 6.50 -12.20
CA LYS A 112 -13.46 6.67 -11.41
C LYS A 112 -13.70 5.47 -10.51
#